data_243450981eb71369d56827e59a1dc5aa
#
_entry.id   243450981eb71369d56827e59a1dc5aa
#
_cell.length_a   1.000
_cell.length_b   1.000
_cell.length_c   1.000
_cell.angle_alpha   90.00
_cell.angle_beta   90.00
_cell.angle_gamma   90.00
#
_symmetry.space_group_name_H-M   'P 1'
#
loop_
_entity.id
_entity.type
_entity.pdbx_description
1 polymer ?
#
loop_
_entity_poly.entity_id
_entity_poly.type
_entity_poly.pdbx_seq_one_letter_code
_entity_poly.pdbx_strand_id
1 'polypeptide(L)'
;MLKTDFDEIICRPYENAIIEYGIIKGNSTVFFVKAGANGSMRGYQDKYLKMGLNLHKKYGFTVVCSSNPFAQEESICQAVEVIEEYVKTPYQIYYFGHSNGAVMGARCAWKYPQIKRLCLVNGPLMINWHQTKDGIAAFQGERMDFIYGEDDFSVKFVGLFNLIDKQSVSAHIVAGADHHFVGMLDEFIELPEKYLVDK
;
A
#
# COMPACT_ATOMS: atom_id res chain seq x y z
N MET A 1 2.19 9.39 -26.45
CA MET A 1 2.12 7.93 -26.36
C MET A 1 1.61 7.58 -24.97
N LEU A 2 0.61 6.70 -24.83
CA LEU A 2 0.15 6.25 -23.52
C LEU A 2 1.23 5.36 -22.88
N LYS A 3 1.57 5.61 -21.63
CA LYS A 3 2.53 4.81 -20.86
C LYS A 3 1.93 3.43 -20.56
N THR A 4 2.68 2.38 -20.78
CA THR A 4 2.22 0.98 -20.64
C THR A 4 3.06 0.18 -19.66
N ASP A 5 4.18 0.73 -19.14
CA ASP A 5 5.10 0.07 -18.23
C ASP A 5 5.81 1.08 -17.31
N PHE A 6 6.61 0.57 -16.37
CA PHE A 6 7.51 1.39 -15.56
C PHE A 6 8.54 2.14 -16.45
N ASP A 7 8.93 3.33 -16.02
CA ASP A 7 10.03 4.06 -16.66
C ASP A 7 11.37 3.41 -16.32
N GLU A 8 11.46 2.88 -15.11
CA GLU A 8 12.69 2.31 -14.58
C GLU A 8 12.37 1.19 -13.59
N ILE A 9 13.21 0.18 -13.55
CA ILE A 9 13.19 -0.89 -12.57
C ILE A 9 14.56 -0.91 -11.91
N ILE A 10 14.58 -0.77 -10.59
CA ILE A 10 15.79 -0.82 -9.79
C ILE A 10 15.73 -1.95 -8.77
N CYS A 11 16.91 -2.46 -8.41
CA CYS A 11 17.06 -3.49 -7.40
C CYS A 11 17.91 -2.93 -6.25
N ARG A 12 17.47 -3.17 -5.02
CA ARG A 12 18.21 -2.79 -3.82
C ARG A 12 18.40 -4.01 -2.91
N PRO A 13 19.62 -4.25 -2.43
CA PRO A 13 19.83 -5.28 -1.41
C PRO A 13 19.16 -4.86 -0.09
N TYR A 14 18.53 -5.80 0.57
CA TYR A 14 17.94 -5.63 1.88
C TYR A 14 18.11 -6.92 2.68
N GLU A 15 18.94 -6.89 3.71
CA GLU A 15 19.34 -8.08 4.45
C GLU A 15 19.83 -9.20 3.50
N ASN A 16 19.17 -10.36 3.49
CA ASN A 16 19.52 -11.52 2.68
C ASN A 16 18.72 -11.59 1.36
N ALA A 17 18.08 -10.51 0.96
CA ALA A 17 17.22 -10.46 -0.21
C ALA A 17 17.51 -9.24 -1.11
N ILE A 18 16.86 -9.24 -2.26
CA ILE A 18 16.81 -8.10 -3.18
C ILE A 18 15.37 -7.64 -3.27
N ILE A 19 15.14 -6.36 -3.02
CA ILE A 19 13.86 -5.73 -3.25
C ILE A 19 13.89 -5.05 -4.62
N GLU A 20 12.91 -5.36 -5.46
CA GLU A 20 12.71 -4.72 -6.76
C GLU A 20 11.72 -3.58 -6.61
N TYR A 21 12.03 -2.45 -7.24
CA TYR A 21 11.17 -1.27 -7.31
C TYR A 21 10.91 -0.90 -8.77
N GLY A 22 9.63 -0.85 -9.14
CA GLY A 22 9.19 -0.32 -10.43
C GLY A 22 8.76 1.14 -10.28
N ILE A 23 9.32 2.04 -11.07
CA ILE A 23 9.17 3.49 -10.95
C ILE A 23 8.42 4.06 -12.16
N ILE A 24 7.43 4.92 -11.93
CA ILE A 24 6.83 5.81 -12.93
C ILE A 24 7.02 7.24 -12.44
N LYS A 25 7.78 8.05 -13.20
CA LYS A 25 8.10 9.44 -12.83
C LYS A 25 6.90 10.35 -13.05
N GLY A 26 6.57 11.17 -12.05
CA GLY A 26 5.42 12.07 -12.06
C GLY A 26 5.62 13.30 -11.17
N ASN A 27 4.57 13.75 -10.51
CA ASN A 27 4.58 14.90 -9.61
C ASN A 27 5.02 14.53 -8.17
N SER A 28 4.90 15.48 -7.22
CA SER A 28 5.30 15.32 -5.83
C SER A 28 4.33 14.50 -4.97
N THR A 29 3.22 14.01 -5.50
CA THR A 29 2.38 13.02 -4.84
C THR A 29 2.82 11.63 -5.30
N VAL A 30 3.26 10.81 -4.38
CA VAL A 30 3.79 9.47 -4.65
C VAL A 30 2.74 8.43 -4.30
N PHE A 31 2.32 7.63 -5.26
CA PHE A 31 1.57 6.41 -5.01
C PHE A 31 2.57 5.27 -4.79
N PHE A 32 2.68 4.83 -3.54
CA PHE A 32 3.59 3.74 -3.16
C PHE A 32 2.81 2.46 -2.89
N VAL A 33 3.18 1.39 -3.60
CA VAL A 33 2.62 0.05 -3.44
C VAL A 33 3.59 -0.88 -2.75
N LYS A 34 3.19 -1.47 -1.62
CA LYS A 34 3.88 -2.57 -0.95
C LYS A 34 3.12 -3.87 -1.16
N ALA A 35 3.74 -4.81 -1.86
CA ALA A 35 3.17 -6.12 -2.14
C ALA A 35 2.97 -6.97 -0.87
N GLY A 36 2.14 -8.00 -0.95
CA GLY A 36 2.06 -9.06 0.05
C GLY A 36 3.35 -9.87 0.16
N ALA A 37 3.46 -10.75 1.17
CA ALA A 37 4.62 -11.60 1.35
C ALA A 37 4.93 -12.41 0.08
N ASN A 38 6.20 -12.42 -0.34
CA ASN A 38 6.70 -13.01 -1.58
C ASN A 38 6.05 -12.46 -2.87
N GLY A 39 5.38 -11.31 -2.78
CA GLY A 39 4.77 -10.66 -3.93
C GLY A 39 5.77 -9.88 -4.77
N SER A 40 5.56 -9.89 -6.10
CA SER A 40 6.32 -9.07 -7.03
C SER A 40 5.82 -7.62 -7.05
N MET A 41 6.64 -6.70 -7.54
CA MET A 41 6.26 -5.29 -7.74
C MET A 41 5.12 -5.09 -8.75
N ARG A 42 4.89 -6.06 -9.65
CA ARG A 42 3.78 -6.01 -10.62
C ARG A 42 2.47 -6.57 -10.05
N GLY A 43 2.58 -7.54 -9.14
CA GLY A 43 1.45 -8.33 -8.66
C GLY A 43 0.90 -9.28 -9.73
N TYR A 44 -0.05 -10.12 -9.32
CA TYR A 44 -0.74 -11.03 -10.23
C TYR A 44 -1.49 -10.25 -11.33
N GLN A 45 -1.34 -10.67 -12.60
CA GLN A 45 -1.91 -10.01 -13.78
C GLN A 45 -1.56 -8.50 -13.86
N ASP A 46 -0.37 -8.11 -13.42
CA ASP A 46 0.12 -6.72 -13.39
C ASP A 46 -0.76 -5.76 -12.59
N LYS A 47 -1.52 -6.23 -11.59
CA LYS A 47 -2.51 -5.43 -10.88
C LYS A 47 -1.92 -4.15 -10.25
N TYR A 48 -0.71 -4.22 -9.69
CA TYR A 48 -0.07 -3.04 -9.07
C TYR A 48 0.43 -2.04 -10.12
N LEU A 49 0.98 -2.54 -11.22
CA LEU A 49 1.36 -1.68 -12.35
C LEU A 49 0.12 -0.98 -12.94
N LYS A 50 -0.99 -1.70 -13.13
CA LYS A 50 -2.25 -1.14 -13.66
C LYS A 50 -2.81 -0.05 -12.75
N MET A 51 -2.81 -0.27 -11.42
CA MET A 51 -3.17 0.77 -10.43
C MET A 51 -2.32 2.03 -10.61
N GLY A 52 -0.99 1.84 -10.66
CA GLY A 52 -0.04 2.93 -10.82
C GLY A 52 -0.26 3.70 -12.12
N LEU A 53 -0.41 3.00 -13.25
CA LEU A 53 -0.68 3.61 -14.55
C LEU A 53 -1.98 4.42 -14.56
N ASN A 54 -3.04 3.92 -13.90
CA ASN A 54 -4.31 4.62 -13.80
C ASN A 54 -4.17 5.93 -13.02
N LEU A 55 -3.54 5.90 -11.84
CA LEU A 55 -3.33 7.09 -11.01
C LEU A 55 -2.35 8.07 -11.66
N HIS A 56 -1.27 7.57 -12.27
CA HIS A 56 -0.37 8.41 -13.04
C HIS A 56 -1.09 9.12 -14.20
N LYS A 57 -1.88 8.39 -14.98
CA LYS A 57 -2.63 8.96 -16.13
C LYS A 57 -3.63 10.02 -15.70
N LYS A 58 -4.36 9.79 -14.57
CA LYS A 58 -5.43 10.69 -14.13
C LYS A 58 -4.91 11.90 -13.36
N TYR A 59 -3.90 11.70 -12.51
CA TYR A 59 -3.46 12.69 -11.51
C TYR A 59 -1.99 13.10 -11.64
N GLY A 60 -1.23 12.46 -12.54
CA GLY A 60 0.19 12.74 -12.72
C GLY A 60 1.07 12.24 -11.57
N PHE A 61 0.58 11.35 -10.71
CA PHE A 61 1.35 10.86 -9.55
C PHE A 61 2.64 10.17 -9.97
N THR A 62 3.69 10.35 -9.19
CA THR A 62 4.82 9.43 -9.19
C THR A 62 4.37 8.10 -8.63
N VAL A 63 4.79 6.99 -9.24
CA VAL A 63 4.43 5.64 -8.79
C VAL A 63 5.69 4.89 -8.42
N VAL A 64 5.65 4.22 -7.26
CA VAL A 64 6.69 3.30 -6.82
C VAL A 64 6.03 2.01 -6.37
N CYS A 65 6.26 0.92 -7.10
CA CYS A 65 5.77 -0.41 -6.72
C CYS A 65 6.93 -1.28 -6.22
N SER A 66 6.81 -1.81 -5.02
CA SER A 66 7.87 -2.59 -4.36
C SER A 66 7.50 -4.06 -4.27
N SER A 67 8.41 -4.94 -4.64
CA SER A 67 8.33 -6.36 -4.27
C SER A 67 8.47 -6.52 -2.75
N ASN A 68 8.11 -7.70 -2.25
CA ASN A 68 8.19 -8.01 -0.83
C ASN A 68 8.71 -9.45 -0.62
N PRO A 69 9.99 -9.71 -0.89
CA PRO A 69 10.58 -11.06 -0.76
C PRO A 69 10.56 -11.58 0.67
N PHE A 70 10.50 -10.68 1.66
CA PHE A 70 10.41 -10.99 3.09
C PHE A 70 9.39 -10.11 3.78
N ALA A 71 8.79 -10.64 4.86
CA ALA A 71 7.85 -9.91 5.70
C ALA A 71 8.58 -8.98 6.70
N GLN A 72 9.54 -8.18 6.25
CA GLN A 72 10.29 -7.26 7.10
C GLN A 72 9.64 -5.88 7.17
N GLU A 73 9.34 -5.41 8.37
CA GLU A 73 8.72 -4.10 8.59
C GLU A 73 9.65 -2.95 8.18
N GLU A 74 10.94 -3.12 8.40
CA GLU A 74 11.97 -2.09 8.14
C GLU A 74 12.13 -1.75 6.65
N SER A 75 11.61 -2.59 5.75
CA SER A 75 11.70 -2.36 4.30
C SER A 75 10.96 -1.09 3.81
N ILE A 76 10.10 -0.48 4.62
CA ILE A 76 9.50 0.84 4.30
C ILE A 76 10.57 1.94 4.31
N CYS A 77 11.56 1.85 5.21
CA CYS A 77 12.69 2.79 5.24
C CYS A 77 13.38 2.86 3.88
N GLN A 78 13.80 1.71 3.35
CA GLN A 78 14.45 1.67 2.04
C GLN A 78 13.56 2.20 0.90
N ALA A 79 12.23 1.95 0.97
CA ALA A 79 11.32 2.47 -0.03
C ALA A 79 11.24 4.00 0.00
N VAL A 80 11.30 4.62 1.19
CA VAL A 80 11.35 6.09 1.34
C VAL A 80 12.65 6.64 0.75
N GLU A 81 13.80 6.01 1.01
CA GLU A 81 15.09 6.38 0.40
C GLU A 81 15.02 6.32 -1.13
N VAL A 82 14.46 5.25 -1.69
CA VAL A 82 14.25 5.11 -3.14
C VAL A 82 13.33 6.22 -3.68
N ILE A 83 12.25 6.56 -2.99
CA ILE A 83 11.35 7.64 -3.40
C ILE A 83 12.10 8.97 -3.48
N GLU A 84 12.98 9.26 -2.52
CA GLU A 84 13.75 10.51 -2.44
C GLU A 84 14.79 10.66 -3.57
N GLU A 85 15.18 9.58 -4.22
CA GLU A 85 16.00 9.64 -5.43
C GLU A 85 15.23 10.23 -6.65
N TYR A 86 13.89 10.12 -6.66
CA TYR A 86 13.04 10.48 -7.81
C TYR A 86 12.16 11.72 -7.58
N VAL A 87 11.90 12.06 -6.32
CA VAL A 87 10.96 13.14 -5.96
C VAL A 87 11.63 14.14 -5.02
N LYS A 88 11.58 15.44 -5.38
CA LYS A 88 12.11 16.48 -4.52
C LYS A 88 11.12 16.84 -3.41
N THR A 89 11.65 17.19 -2.24
CA THR A 89 10.85 17.73 -1.12
C THR A 89 10.33 19.13 -1.43
N PRO A 90 9.12 19.50 -0.97
CA PRO A 90 8.18 18.67 -0.22
C PRO A 90 7.41 17.68 -1.11
N TYR A 91 7.18 16.47 -0.61
CA TYR A 91 6.37 15.45 -1.27
C TYR A 91 5.48 14.74 -0.24
N GLN A 92 4.46 14.02 -0.72
CA GLN A 92 3.59 13.19 0.09
C GLN A 92 3.45 11.79 -0.50
N ILE A 93 3.22 10.81 0.36
CA ILE A 93 3.04 9.40 -0.02
C ILE A 93 1.60 8.98 0.28
N TYR A 94 0.94 8.41 -0.72
CA TYR A 94 -0.28 7.63 -0.63
C TYR A 94 0.11 6.16 -0.69
N TYR A 95 0.00 5.49 0.45
CA TYR A 95 0.46 4.12 0.64
C TYR A 95 -0.66 3.13 0.34
N PHE A 96 -0.38 2.17 -0.53
CA PHE A 96 -1.21 1.00 -0.76
C PHE A 96 -0.46 -0.25 -0.28
N GLY A 97 -1.07 -1.01 0.61
CA GLY A 97 -0.53 -2.29 1.09
C GLY A 97 -1.52 -3.43 0.88
N HIS A 98 -1.04 -4.57 0.41
CA HIS A 98 -1.84 -5.79 0.30
C HIS A 98 -1.29 -6.88 1.23
N SER A 99 -2.16 -7.58 1.97
CA SER A 99 -1.77 -8.69 2.85
C SER A 99 -0.66 -8.26 3.84
N ASN A 100 0.53 -8.85 3.79
CA ASN A 100 1.65 -8.44 4.62
C ASN A 100 2.05 -6.97 4.42
N GLY A 101 1.99 -6.44 3.19
CA GLY A 101 2.20 -5.02 2.94
C GLY A 101 1.22 -4.12 3.69
N ALA A 102 -0.03 -4.57 3.90
CA ALA A 102 -1.01 -3.87 4.72
C ALA A 102 -0.63 -3.88 6.21
N VAL A 103 -0.12 -5.01 6.71
CA VAL A 103 0.37 -5.12 8.10
C VAL A 103 1.55 -4.18 8.33
N MET A 104 2.51 -4.13 7.39
CA MET A 104 3.65 -3.20 7.44
C MET A 104 3.18 -1.74 7.50
N GLY A 105 2.25 -1.36 6.62
CA GLY A 105 1.68 0.00 6.61
C GLY A 105 1.03 0.35 7.95
N ALA A 106 0.19 -0.54 8.49
CA ALA A 106 -0.51 -0.31 9.75
C ALA A 106 0.46 -0.13 10.94
N ARG A 107 1.58 -0.88 10.96
CA ARG A 107 2.56 -0.86 12.06
C ARG A 107 3.57 0.26 11.97
N CYS A 108 4.01 0.60 10.75
CA CYS A 108 5.23 1.39 10.57
C CYS A 108 5.00 2.75 9.90
N ALA A 109 3.84 3.01 9.27
CA ALA A 109 3.61 4.27 8.55
C ALA A 109 3.77 5.52 9.43
N TRP A 110 3.48 5.43 10.72
CA TRP A 110 3.63 6.54 11.67
C TRP A 110 5.07 7.06 11.81
N LYS A 111 6.07 6.25 11.47
CA LYS A 111 7.49 6.63 11.49
C LYS A 111 7.85 7.61 10.35
N TYR A 112 6.97 7.73 9.33
CA TYR A 112 7.25 8.47 8.10
C TYR A 112 6.18 9.55 7.89
N PRO A 113 6.43 10.80 8.29
CA PRO A 113 5.45 11.88 8.23
C PRO A 113 5.03 12.26 6.80
N GLN A 114 5.79 11.81 5.79
CA GLN A 114 5.44 11.94 4.38
C GLN A 114 4.25 11.05 3.99
N ILE A 115 3.99 9.94 4.71
CA ILE A 115 2.84 9.08 4.47
C ILE A 115 1.59 9.77 5.01
N LYS A 116 0.71 10.20 4.10
CA LYS A 116 -0.52 10.93 4.46
C LYS A 116 -1.76 10.06 4.47
N ARG A 117 -1.84 9.11 3.54
CA ARG A 117 -3.02 8.25 3.39
C ARG A 117 -2.60 6.81 3.19
N LEU A 118 -3.38 5.89 3.75
CA LEU A 118 -3.18 4.45 3.60
C LEU A 118 -4.46 3.78 3.12
N CYS A 119 -4.31 2.90 2.13
CA CYS A 119 -5.30 1.91 1.71
C CYS A 119 -4.72 0.51 1.95
N LEU A 120 -5.23 -0.19 2.95
CA LEU A 120 -4.66 -1.42 3.50
C LEU A 120 -5.60 -2.59 3.26
N VAL A 121 -5.23 -3.46 2.30
CA VAL A 121 -6.13 -4.50 1.79
C VAL A 121 -5.75 -5.87 2.36
N ASN A 122 -6.74 -6.57 2.92
CA ASN A 122 -6.65 -7.95 3.42
C ASN A 122 -5.46 -8.20 4.35
N GLY A 123 -5.15 -7.21 5.21
CA GLY A 123 -4.05 -7.31 6.17
C GLY A 123 -4.41 -8.22 7.35
N PRO A 124 -3.64 -9.30 7.63
CA PRO A 124 -3.87 -10.17 8.79
C PRO A 124 -3.41 -9.49 10.08
N LEU A 125 -4.08 -8.44 10.52
CA LEU A 125 -3.69 -7.55 11.62
C LEU A 125 -3.56 -8.24 12.97
N MET A 126 -4.20 -9.42 13.12
CA MET A 126 -4.10 -10.21 14.34
C MET A 126 -2.70 -10.74 14.62
N ILE A 127 -1.87 -10.86 13.59
CA ILE A 127 -0.47 -11.18 13.78
C ILE A 127 0.16 -10.01 14.54
N ASN A 128 0.40 -10.20 15.85
CA ASN A 128 0.91 -9.17 16.74
C ASN A 128 0.03 -7.91 16.82
N TRP A 129 -1.23 -8.10 17.25
CA TRP A 129 -2.22 -7.03 17.37
C TRP A 129 -1.77 -5.82 18.17
N HIS A 130 -0.99 -6.01 19.24
CA HIS A 130 -0.50 -4.89 20.05
C HIS A 130 0.33 -3.91 19.24
N GLN A 131 1.32 -4.39 18.49
CA GLN A 131 2.13 -3.53 17.64
C GLN A 131 1.30 -2.85 16.54
N THR A 132 0.35 -3.57 15.96
CA THR A 132 -0.55 -3.02 14.94
C THR A 132 -1.39 -1.89 15.52
N LYS A 133 -2.01 -2.10 16.69
CA LYS A 133 -2.81 -1.09 17.38
C LYS A 133 -1.99 0.15 17.74
N ASP A 134 -0.77 -0.05 18.24
CA ASP A 134 0.13 1.05 18.59
C ASP A 134 0.53 1.87 17.36
N GLY A 135 0.84 1.21 16.24
CA GLY A 135 1.14 1.87 14.98
C GLY A 135 -0.03 2.69 14.43
N ILE A 136 -1.25 2.13 14.47
CA ILE A 136 -2.47 2.83 14.07
C ILE A 136 -2.71 4.05 14.97
N ALA A 137 -2.56 3.90 16.28
CA ALA A 137 -2.74 5.00 17.24
C ALA A 137 -1.72 6.13 17.01
N ALA A 138 -0.47 5.78 16.74
CA ALA A 138 0.63 6.73 16.55
C ALA A 138 0.58 7.45 15.18
N PHE A 139 -0.11 6.92 14.17
CA PHE A 139 -0.16 7.52 12.84
C PHE A 139 -0.81 8.91 12.86
N GLN A 140 -0.15 9.91 12.28
CA GLN A 140 -0.56 11.33 12.25
C GLN A 140 -0.95 11.80 10.84
N GLY A 141 -1.11 10.88 9.90
CA GLY A 141 -1.57 11.24 8.56
C GLY A 141 -3.08 11.52 8.51
N GLU A 142 -3.58 11.77 7.32
CA GLU A 142 -4.94 12.24 7.09
C GLU A 142 -5.98 11.12 7.20
N ARG A 143 -5.64 9.90 6.67
CA ARG A 143 -6.60 8.80 6.56
C ARG A 143 -5.92 7.44 6.49
N MET A 144 -6.56 6.44 7.09
CA MET A 144 -6.17 5.04 7.06
C MET A 144 -7.42 4.17 6.85
N ASP A 145 -7.58 3.65 5.63
CA ASP A 145 -8.70 2.80 5.25
C ASP A 145 -8.24 1.33 5.20
N PHE A 146 -8.91 0.48 5.94
CA PHE A 146 -8.74 -0.96 5.93
C PHE A 146 -9.83 -1.60 5.08
N ILE A 147 -9.43 -2.35 4.05
CA ILE A 147 -10.34 -2.98 3.10
C ILE A 147 -10.21 -4.50 3.26
N TYR A 148 -11.32 -5.16 3.49
CA TYR A 148 -11.38 -6.62 3.59
C TYR A 148 -12.33 -7.19 2.55
N GLY A 149 -11.88 -8.25 1.87
CA GLY A 149 -12.80 -9.10 1.11
C GLY A 149 -13.72 -9.86 2.07
N GLU A 150 -15.00 -9.99 1.72
CA GLU A 150 -15.98 -10.74 2.52
C GLU A 150 -15.57 -12.20 2.72
N ASP A 151 -14.95 -12.80 1.69
CA ASP A 151 -14.47 -14.18 1.71
C ASP A 151 -13.00 -14.32 2.16
N ASP A 152 -12.37 -13.22 2.60
CA ASP A 152 -11.02 -13.26 3.18
C ASP A 152 -11.06 -13.75 4.63
N PHE A 153 -10.09 -14.61 5.00
CA PHE A 153 -10.03 -15.16 6.35
C PHE A 153 -9.83 -14.10 7.45
N SER A 154 -9.30 -12.93 7.11
CA SER A 154 -9.05 -11.84 8.06
C SER A 154 -10.26 -10.93 8.29
N VAL A 155 -11.32 -11.04 7.49
CA VAL A 155 -12.55 -10.24 7.66
C VAL A 155 -13.18 -10.41 9.05
N LYS A 156 -13.07 -11.59 9.64
CA LYS A 156 -13.57 -11.88 10.99
C LYS A 156 -12.97 -11.01 12.09
N PHE A 157 -11.87 -10.34 11.82
CA PHE A 157 -11.20 -9.45 12.76
C PHE A 157 -11.59 -7.97 12.62
N VAL A 158 -12.46 -7.64 11.67
CA VAL A 158 -12.95 -6.26 11.45
C VAL A 158 -13.55 -5.68 12.74
N GLY A 159 -14.18 -6.50 13.58
CA GLY A 159 -14.70 -6.06 14.88
C GLY A 159 -13.65 -5.47 15.84
N LEU A 160 -12.35 -5.70 15.63
CA LEU A 160 -11.28 -5.09 16.41
C LEU A 160 -11.17 -3.58 16.21
N PHE A 161 -11.63 -3.07 15.07
CA PHE A 161 -11.64 -1.62 14.83
C PHE A 161 -12.56 -0.86 15.78
N ASN A 162 -13.53 -1.53 16.42
CA ASN A 162 -14.33 -0.94 17.50
C ASN A 162 -13.48 -0.58 18.74
N LEU A 163 -12.25 -1.11 18.84
CA LEU A 163 -11.29 -0.80 19.90
C LEU A 163 -10.38 0.38 19.56
N ILE A 164 -10.54 0.96 18.38
CA ILE A 164 -9.74 2.08 17.86
C ILE A 164 -10.64 3.32 17.82
N ASP A 165 -10.40 4.22 18.76
CA ASP A 165 -11.09 5.53 18.79
C ASP A 165 -10.24 6.55 18.01
N LYS A 166 -10.37 6.55 16.68
CA LYS A 166 -9.64 7.46 15.81
C LYS A 166 -10.44 7.76 14.54
N GLN A 167 -10.88 9.01 14.38
CA GLN A 167 -11.73 9.44 13.25
C GLN A 167 -11.10 9.23 11.87
N SER A 168 -9.76 9.24 11.79
CA SER A 168 -9.04 9.03 10.53
C SER A 168 -8.92 7.56 10.11
N VAL A 169 -9.49 6.62 10.88
CA VAL A 169 -9.44 5.18 10.63
C VAL A 169 -10.82 4.66 10.25
N SER A 170 -10.89 3.93 9.14
CA SER A 170 -12.13 3.30 8.67
C SER A 170 -11.87 1.86 8.22
N ALA A 171 -12.89 1.01 8.33
CA ALA A 171 -12.85 -0.36 7.83
C ALA A 171 -14.02 -0.60 6.87
N HIS A 172 -13.75 -1.28 5.76
CA HIS A 172 -14.71 -1.53 4.68
C HIS A 172 -14.67 -3.01 4.30
N ILE A 173 -15.81 -3.55 3.91
CA ILE A 173 -15.94 -4.93 3.41
C ILE A 173 -16.36 -4.85 1.94
N VAL A 174 -15.71 -5.64 1.09
CA VAL A 174 -16.03 -5.79 -0.33
C VAL A 174 -16.71 -7.14 -0.51
N ALA A 175 -17.99 -7.13 -0.88
CA ALA A 175 -18.80 -8.32 -1.04
C ALA A 175 -18.21 -9.28 -2.08
N GLY A 176 -18.13 -10.57 -1.76
CA GLY A 176 -17.66 -11.65 -2.64
C GLY A 176 -16.16 -11.63 -2.97
N ALA A 177 -15.40 -10.69 -2.41
CA ALA A 177 -13.95 -10.65 -2.64
C ALA A 177 -13.21 -11.62 -1.70
N ASP A 178 -12.31 -12.41 -2.24
CA ASP A 178 -11.38 -13.25 -1.50
C ASP A 178 -10.06 -12.52 -1.17
N HIS A 179 -9.06 -13.24 -0.61
CA HIS A 179 -7.76 -12.68 -0.27
C HIS A 179 -7.04 -12.03 -1.46
N HIS A 180 -7.20 -12.55 -2.65
CA HIS A 180 -6.50 -12.12 -3.85
C HIS A 180 -7.38 -11.33 -4.82
N PHE A 181 -8.69 -11.18 -4.51
CA PHE A 181 -9.70 -10.61 -5.41
C PHE A 181 -9.78 -11.39 -6.74
N VAL A 182 -9.81 -12.72 -6.66
CA VAL A 182 -9.92 -13.57 -7.83
C VAL A 182 -11.25 -13.29 -8.54
N GLY A 183 -11.17 -12.98 -9.85
CA GLY A 183 -12.33 -12.60 -10.66
C GLY A 183 -12.80 -11.15 -10.46
N MET A 184 -12.18 -10.39 -9.55
CA MET A 184 -12.54 -9.00 -9.22
C MET A 184 -11.33 -8.06 -9.42
N LEU A 185 -10.61 -8.25 -10.52
CA LEU A 185 -9.36 -7.50 -10.77
C LEU A 185 -9.62 -6.00 -10.95
N ASP A 186 -10.70 -5.63 -11.62
CA ASP A 186 -11.02 -4.24 -11.89
C ASP A 186 -11.39 -3.50 -10.59
N GLU A 187 -12.19 -4.13 -9.73
CA GLU A 187 -12.52 -3.62 -8.41
C GLU A 187 -11.26 -3.42 -7.55
N PHE A 188 -10.34 -4.38 -7.59
CA PHE A 188 -9.06 -4.27 -6.87
C PHE A 188 -8.22 -3.11 -7.38
N ILE A 189 -8.15 -2.91 -8.70
CA ILE A 189 -7.39 -1.83 -9.34
C ILE A 189 -7.96 -0.43 -8.99
N GLU A 190 -9.26 -0.34 -8.75
CA GLU A 190 -9.95 0.91 -8.41
C GLU A 190 -9.84 1.30 -6.93
N LEU A 191 -9.47 0.38 -6.02
CA LEU A 191 -9.38 0.66 -4.59
C LEU A 191 -8.53 1.89 -4.24
N PRO A 192 -7.32 2.08 -4.80
CA PRO A 192 -6.52 3.25 -4.45
C PRO A 192 -7.18 4.57 -4.84
N GLU A 193 -7.84 4.64 -5.99
CA GLU A 193 -8.55 5.86 -6.39
C GLU A 193 -9.71 6.15 -5.45
N LYS A 194 -10.46 5.13 -5.06
CA LYS A 194 -11.62 5.25 -4.17
C LYS A 194 -11.25 5.71 -2.76
N TYR A 195 -10.11 5.23 -2.23
CA TYR A 195 -9.76 5.41 -0.82
C TYR A 195 -8.58 6.36 -0.58
N LEU A 196 -7.75 6.66 -1.58
CA LEU A 196 -6.60 7.56 -1.41
C LEU A 196 -6.79 8.93 -2.05
N VAL A 197 -7.70 9.05 -3.03
CA VAL A 197 -7.91 10.31 -3.75
C VAL A 197 -9.23 10.94 -3.30
N ASP A 198 -9.24 12.24 -3.03
CA ASP A 198 -10.46 12.99 -2.75
C ASP A 198 -11.28 13.15 -4.03
N LYS A 199 -12.60 13.02 -3.91
CA LYS A 199 -13.55 13.27 -5.01
C LYS A 199 -13.95 14.72 -5.03
#